data_a2c90c169f35284003f6f6182715bbc5
#
_entry.id   a2c90c169f35284003f6f6182715bbc5
#
_cell.length_a   1.000
_cell.length_b   1.000
_cell.length_c   1.000
_cell.angle_alpha   90.00
_cell.angle_beta   90.00
_cell.angle_gamma   90.00
#
_symmetry.space_group_name_H-M   'P 1'
#
loop_
_entity.id
_entity.type
_entity.pdbx_description
1 polymer ?
#
loop_
_entity_poly.entity_id
_entity_poly.type
_entity_poly.pdbx_seq_one_letter_code
_entity_poly.pdbx_strand_id
1 'polypeptide(L)'
;MFFVWDPLCVWYGGFHRLSPAITDNAAIAEEPEPRNAPWQPLEFNMPDRLTPEQIEEFNKLQERYFNENVDLFEPPLPEGVPERLKATIKASQLRPGERVLDVGTGTGILIPYILKHRPAEIHVCDLSANMLRRVKSKFPQVKTHLSDVRDLLLADDSLDVVFINACFSNIMDKSGSLNNLYRLLRPKGRLVISHPLGRDFIIELKKHTPFHLDLLPDEASARALFGQHGFEIVSFRDEPLYYLSVGMTTKHGEPSVASRGTQTHFA
;
A
#
# COMPACT_ATOMS: atom_id res chain seq x y z
N MET A 1 -11.96 35.30 3.23
CA MET A 1 -12.72 34.05 3.14
C MET A 1 -11.73 32.96 2.79
N PHE A 2 -11.13 32.35 3.82
CA PHE A 2 -10.08 31.32 3.64
C PHE A 2 -10.78 29.98 3.43
N PHE A 3 -10.62 29.39 2.25
CA PHE A 3 -11.00 28.01 2.02
C PHE A 3 -10.04 27.13 2.81
N VAL A 4 -10.53 26.53 3.89
CA VAL A 4 -9.85 25.44 4.56
C VAL A 4 -9.90 24.24 3.60
N TRP A 5 -8.79 23.97 2.98
CA TRP A 5 -8.58 22.78 2.18
C TRP A 5 -8.48 21.60 3.15
N ASP A 6 -9.48 20.73 3.19
CA ASP A 6 -9.43 19.48 3.94
C ASP A 6 -8.84 18.38 3.04
N PRO A 7 -7.57 17.96 3.24
CA PRO A 7 -6.92 16.95 2.41
C PRO A 7 -7.63 15.60 2.46
N LEU A 8 -8.39 15.33 3.52
CA LEU A 8 -9.20 14.11 3.65
C LEU A 8 -10.36 14.12 2.66
N CYS A 9 -10.95 15.29 2.36
CA CYS A 9 -12.01 15.39 1.37
C CYS A 9 -11.60 14.98 -0.04
N VAL A 10 -10.33 15.11 -0.42
CA VAL A 10 -9.81 14.75 -1.74
C VAL A 10 -9.72 13.23 -1.90
N TRP A 11 -9.40 12.50 -0.84
CA TRP A 11 -9.35 11.03 -0.84
C TRP A 11 -10.73 10.42 -0.67
N TYR A 12 -11.61 11.11 0.06
CA TYR A 12 -12.92 10.60 0.48
C TYR A 12 -14.06 10.96 -0.46
N GLY A 13 -13.79 11.45 -1.70
CA GLY A 13 -14.81 11.57 -2.76
C GLY A 13 -15.96 12.52 -2.48
N GLY A 14 -15.83 13.43 -1.52
CA GLY A 14 -16.90 14.32 -1.10
C GLY A 14 -16.91 15.67 -1.83
N PHE A 15 -17.10 15.72 -3.15
CA PHE A 15 -17.66 16.90 -3.80
C PHE A 15 -19.16 16.94 -3.52
N HIS A 16 -19.56 17.40 -2.35
CA HIS A 16 -20.91 17.93 -2.20
C HIS A 16 -20.99 19.23 -3.00
N ARG A 17 -21.67 19.17 -4.14
CA ARG A 17 -22.14 20.36 -4.86
C ARG A 17 -22.95 21.18 -3.86
N LEU A 18 -22.42 22.33 -3.45
CA LEU A 18 -23.23 23.37 -2.85
C LEU A 18 -24.17 23.90 -3.94
N SER A 19 -25.44 23.47 -3.90
CA SER A 19 -26.50 24.15 -4.59
C SER A 19 -26.70 25.53 -3.97
N PRO A 20 -27.02 26.56 -4.77
CA PRO A 20 -27.27 27.90 -4.26
C PRO A 20 -28.55 27.90 -3.41
N ALA A 21 -28.48 28.62 -2.31
CA ALA A 21 -29.54 28.82 -1.34
C ALA A 21 -30.85 29.26 -2.00
N ILE A 22 -31.94 28.54 -1.71
CA ILE A 22 -33.29 29.07 -1.74
C ILE A 22 -33.68 29.29 -0.28
N THR A 23 -33.92 30.54 0.04
CA THR A 23 -34.58 31.00 1.28
C THR A 23 -35.97 30.45 1.32
N ASP A 24 -36.39 29.75 2.40
CA ASP A 24 -37.62 30.04 3.11
C ASP A 24 -37.71 29.22 4.41
N ASN A 25 -38.29 29.93 5.42
CA ASN A 25 -38.55 29.52 6.78
C ASN A 25 -39.27 28.18 6.92
N ALA A 26 -38.72 27.24 7.71
CA ALA A 26 -39.55 26.35 8.55
C ALA A 26 -38.66 25.63 9.58
N ALA A 27 -39.04 25.76 10.86
CA ALA A 27 -38.83 24.90 12.01
C ALA A 27 -37.43 24.29 12.22
N ILE A 28 -36.74 24.79 13.24
CA ILE A 28 -35.53 24.22 13.83
C ILE A 28 -35.88 22.84 14.43
N ALA A 29 -35.59 21.78 13.68
CA ALA A 29 -35.40 20.45 14.24
C ALA A 29 -33.94 20.40 14.68
N GLU A 30 -33.67 20.07 15.93
CA GLU A 30 -32.32 19.84 16.47
C GLU A 30 -31.63 18.80 15.56
N GLU A 31 -30.59 19.24 14.86
CA GLU A 31 -29.71 18.33 14.15
C GLU A 31 -29.01 17.43 15.17
N PRO A 32 -28.96 16.12 14.96
CA PRO A 32 -28.17 15.26 15.84
C PRO A 32 -26.71 15.71 15.79
N GLU A 33 -26.08 15.83 16.94
CA GLU A 33 -24.67 16.17 17.06
C GLU A 33 -23.82 15.32 16.10
N PRO A 34 -22.87 15.91 15.38
CA PRO A 34 -21.99 15.16 14.49
C PRO A 34 -21.26 14.10 15.30
N ARG A 35 -21.40 12.84 14.93
CA ARG A 35 -20.79 11.66 15.61
C ARG A 35 -19.27 11.63 15.56
N ASN A 36 -18.62 12.67 15.06
CA ASN A 36 -17.16 12.77 14.95
C ASN A 36 -16.69 14.03 15.67
N ALA A 37 -16.31 13.89 16.96
CA ALA A 37 -15.41 14.85 17.54
C ALA A 37 -14.16 14.94 16.63
N PRO A 38 -13.66 16.14 16.29
CA PRO A 38 -12.47 16.26 15.45
C PRO A 38 -11.32 15.52 16.15
N TRP A 39 -10.74 14.54 15.46
CA TRP A 39 -9.56 13.83 15.92
C TRP A 39 -8.46 14.87 16.17
N GLN A 40 -7.98 14.95 17.38
CA GLN A 40 -6.80 15.77 17.67
C GLN A 40 -5.57 14.99 17.23
N PRO A 41 -4.64 15.62 16.47
CA PRO A 41 -3.38 14.98 16.12
C PRO A 41 -2.65 14.56 17.39
N LEU A 42 -2.33 13.29 17.51
CA LEU A 42 -1.46 12.83 18.58
C LEU A 42 -0.03 13.19 18.19
N GLU A 43 0.60 14.11 18.94
CA GLU A 43 2.04 14.34 18.81
C GLU A 43 2.77 13.11 19.37
N PHE A 44 3.15 12.19 18.49
CA PHE A 44 3.99 11.07 18.85
C PHE A 44 5.46 11.49 18.80
N ASN A 45 6.08 11.57 19.97
CA ASN A 45 7.53 11.66 20.06
C ASN A 45 8.09 10.24 19.81
N MET A 46 8.34 9.91 18.52
CA MET A 46 8.72 8.57 18.10
C MET A 46 10.17 8.28 18.50
N PRO A 47 10.44 7.19 19.22
CA PRO A 47 11.81 6.75 19.46
C PRO A 47 12.44 6.26 18.14
N ASP A 48 13.79 6.31 18.05
CA ASP A 48 14.53 5.85 16.88
C ASP A 48 14.21 4.38 16.50
N ARG A 49 13.77 3.60 17.50
CA ARG A 49 13.36 2.20 17.32
C ARG A 49 12.17 1.88 18.20
N LEU A 50 11.09 1.42 17.59
CA LEU A 50 9.89 0.95 18.30
C LEU A 50 10.13 -0.43 18.92
N THR A 51 9.54 -0.68 20.10
CA THR A 51 9.44 -2.01 20.67
C THR A 51 8.35 -2.83 19.95
N PRO A 52 8.38 -4.17 20.02
CA PRO A 52 7.31 -4.99 19.46
C PRO A 52 5.92 -4.62 19.99
N GLU A 53 5.81 -4.28 21.27
CA GLU A 53 4.56 -3.88 21.92
C GLU A 53 4.04 -2.54 21.36
N GLN A 54 4.93 -1.58 21.11
CA GLN A 54 4.57 -0.31 20.50
C GLN A 54 4.09 -0.49 19.06
N ILE A 55 4.78 -1.33 18.28
CA ILE A 55 4.36 -1.67 16.92
C ILE A 55 2.94 -2.27 16.93
N GLU A 56 2.68 -3.21 17.83
CA GLU A 56 1.37 -3.84 17.97
C GLU A 56 0.28 -2.83 18.35
N GLU A 57 0.58 -1.88 19.25
CA GLU A 57 -0.36 -0.82 19.63
C GLU A 57 -0.70 0.09 18.44
N PHE A 58 0.31 0.52 17.68
CA PHE A 58 0.08 1.31 16.46
C PHE A 58 -0.71 0.54 15.41
N ASN A 59 -0.41 -0.74 15.21
CA ASN A 59 -1.15 -1.59 14.28
C ASN A 59 -2.63 -1.71 14.68
N LYS A 60 -2.93 -1.84 15.97
CA LYS A 60 -4.33 -1.89 16.48
C LYS A 60 -5.08 -0.57 16.25
N LEU A 61 -4.42 0.58 16.37
CA LEU A 61 -5.03 1.87 16.07
C LEU A 61 -5.38 1.97 14.58
N GLN A 62 -4.47 1.58 13.71
CA GLN A 62 -4.67 1.56 12.26
C GLN A 62 -5.76 0.55 11.87
N GLU A 63 -5.71 -0.68 12.39
CA GLU A 63 -6.72 -1.71 12.18
C GLU A 63 -8.12 -1.18 12.48
N ARG A 64 -8.30 -0.57 13.66
CA ARG A 64 -9.60 0.03 14.06
C ARG A 64 -10.04 1.07 13.07
N TYR A 65 -9.18 2.04 12.76
CA TYR A 65 -9.50 3.12 11.85
C TYR A 65 -9.93 2.61 10.46
N PHE A 66 -9.16 1.67 9.89
CA PHE A 66 -9.47 1.12 8.56
C PHE A 66 -10.68 0.19 8.57
N ASN A 67 -10.95 -0.51 9.68
CA ASN A 67 -12.19 -1.29 9.84
C ASN A 67 -13.44 -0.40 9.89
N GLU A 68 -13.37 0.76 10.53
CA GLU A 68 -14.50 1.70 10.67
C GLU A 68 -14.75 2.53 9.40
N ASN A 69 -13.73 2.75 8.56
CA ASN A 69 -13.76 3.69 7.46
C ASN A 69 -13.64 3.06 6.06
N VAL A 70 -14.01 1.80 5.88
CA VAL A 70 -13.85 1.06 4.61
C VAL A 70 -14.45 1.80 3.41
N ASP A 71 -15.63 2.39 3.57
CA ASP A 71 -16.36 3.04 2.48
C ASP A 71 -15.64 4.29 1.95
N LEU A 72 -14.78 4.91 2.75
CA LEU A 72 -13.98 6.05 2.33
C LEU A 72 -12.90 5.67 1.29
N PHE A 73 -12.53 4.39 1.22
CA PHE A 73 -11.49 3.87 0.31
C PHE A 73 -12.08 3.21 -0.94
N GLU A 74 -13.38 3.37 -1.16
CA GLU A 74 -14.04 2.87 -2.36
C GLU A 74 -14.02 3.89 -3.51
N PRO A 75 -14.08 3.43 -4.77
CA PRO A 75 -14.30 4.33 -5.89
C PRO A 75 -15.60 5.14 -5.75
N PRO A 76 -15.66 6.35 -6.35
CA PRO A 76 -14.75 6.84 -7.39
C PRO A 76 -13.41 7.35 -6.86
N LEU A 77 -12.33 7.03 -7.57
CA LEU A 77 -10.99 7.52 -7.25
C LEU A 77 -10.83 8.98 -7.69
N PRO A 78 -9.98 9.78 -7.00
CA PRO A 78 -9.65 11.15 -7.42
C PRO A 78 -9.11 11.19 -8.85
N GLU A 79 -9.30 12.34 -9.51
CA GLU A 79 -8.82 12.58 -10.86
C GLU A 79 -7.31 12.30 -11.01
N GLY A 80 -6.94 11.63 -12.09
CA GLY A 80 -5.56 11.24 -12.40
C GLY A 80 -5.02 10.05 -11.57
N VAL A 81 -5.70 9.62 -10.49
CA VAL A 81 -5.28 8.42 -9.72
C VAL A 81 -5.32 7.15 -10.59
N PRO A 82 -6.39 6.90 -11.39
CA PRO A 82 -6.42 5.72 -12.27
C PRO A 82 -5.23 5.63 -13.22
N GLU A 83 -4.76 6.77 -13.78
CA GLU A 83 -3.61 6.84 -14.68
C GLU A 83 -2.31 6.54 -13.94
N ARG A 84 -2.15 7.04 -12.72
CA ARG A 84 -0.98 6.80 -11.87
C ARG A 84 -0.92 5.33 -11.40
N LEU A 85 -2.06 4.69 -11.11
CA LEU A 85 -2.12 3.25 -10.84
C LEU A 85 -1.69 2.43 -12.07
N LYS A 86 -2.12 2.81 -13.28
CA LYS A 86 -1.64 2.19 -14.53
C LYS A 86 -0.12 2.36 -14.70
N ALA A 87 0.41 3.55 -14.37
CA ALA A 87 1.84 3.83 -14.42
C ALA A 87 2.63 2.97 -13.42
N THR A 88 2.11 2.77 -12.21
CA THR A 88 2.68 1.87 -11.20
C THR A 88 2.79 0.42 -11.73
N ILE A 89 1.70 -0.11 -12.29
CA ILE A 89 1.72 -1.46 -12.89
C ILE A 89 2.70 -1.53 -14.07
N LYS A 90 2.72 -0.53 -14.94
CA LYS A 90 3.69 -0.48 -16.05
C LYS A 90 5.14 -0.51 -15.56
N ALA A 91 5.45 0.27 -14.52
CA ALA A 91 6.79 0.33 -13.95
C ALA A 91 7.23 -0.99 -13.31
N SER A 92 6.31 -1.77 -12.77
CA SER A 92 6.58 -3.09 -12.22
C SER A 92 7.01 -4.11 -13.27
N GLN A 93 6.77 -3.85 -14.55
CA GLN A 93 6.99 -4.81 -15.65
C GLN A 93 6.31 -6.17 -15.38
N LEU A 94 5.11 -6.14 -14.79
CA LEU A 94 4.33 -7.35 -14.48
C LEU A 94 4.05 -8.18 -15.75
N ARG A 95 4.35 -9.46 -15.69
CA ARG A 95 4.24 -10.41 -16.82
C ARG A 95 3.13 -11.44 -16.57
N PRO A 96 2.53 -11.99 -17.62
CA PRO A 96 1.60 -13.11 -17.50
C PRO A 96 2.24 -14.29 -16.76
N GLY A 97 1.47 -14.93 -15.87
CA GLY A 97 1.92 -16.08 -15.10
C GLY A 97 2.73 -15.76 -13.85
N GLU A 98 3.00 -14.47 -13.55
CA GLU A 98 3.69 -14.10 -12.32
C GLU A 98 2.77 -14.17 -11.10
N ARG A 99 3.34 -14.42 -9.92
CA ARG A 99 2.67 -14.42 -8.62
C ARG A 99 2.87 -13.09 -7.94
N VAL A 100 1.77 -12.49 -7.52
CA VAL A 100 1.73 -11.11 -7.02
C VAL A 100 1.26 -11.07 -5.57
N LEU A 101 1.85 -10.18 -4.78
CA LEU A 101 1.33 -9.76 -3.48
C LEU A 101 1.01 -8.26 -3.52
N ASP A 102 -0.17 -7.86 -3.06
CA ASP A 102 -0.55 -6.48 -2.81
C ASP A 102 -0.69 -6.26 -1.30
N VAL A 103 0.21 -5.46 -0.73
CA VAL A 103 0.34 -5.19 0.71
C VAL A 103 -0.43 -3.92 1.07
N GLY A 104 -1.25 -4.00 2.13
CA GLY A 104 -2.16 -2.92 2.48
C GLY A 104 -3.15 -2.66 1.35
N THR A 105 -3.76 -3.75 0.86
CA THR A 105 -4.59 -3.73 -0.35
C THR A 105 -5.82 -2.84 -0.25
N GLY A 106 -6.25 -2.50 0.97
CA GLY A 106 -7.48 -1.77 1.23
C GLY A 106 -8.68 -2.48 0.59
N THR A 107 -9.51 -1.73 -0.14
CA THR A 107 -10.67 -2.28 -0.86
C THR A 107 -10.32 -2.93 -2.21
N GLY A 108 -9.01 -3.11 -2.50
CA GLY A 108 -8.52 -3.80 -3.69
C GLY A 108 -8.46 -2.92 -4.94
N ILE A 109 -8.21 -1.62 -4.80
CA ILE A 109 -8.19 -0.67 -5.94
C ILE A 109 -7.15 -1.01 -7.00
N LEU A 110 -6.04 -1.69 -6.64
CA LEU A 110 -4.97 -2.07 -7.58
C LEU A 110 -5.29 -3.38 -8.33
N ILE A 111 -6.10 -4.25 -7.74
CA ILE A 111 -6.41 -5.60 -8.27
C ILE A 111 -6.92 -5.60 -9.71
N PRO A 112 -7.86 -4.72 -10.13
CA PRO A 112 -8.34 -4.69 -11.53
C PRO A 112 -7.23 -4.42 -12.55
N TYR A 113 -6.21 -3.66 -12.15
CA TYR A 113 -5.05 -3.37 -13.02
C TYR A 113 -4.09 -4.56 -13.09
N ILE A 114 -3.85 -5.25 -11.95
CA ILE A 114 -3.03 -6.47 -11.88
C ILE A 114 -3.66 -7.58 -12.73
N LEU A 115 -4.97 -7.80 -12.63
CA LEU A 115 -5.70 -8.86 -13.36
C LEU A 115 -5.56 -8.74 -14.88
N LYS A 116 -5.42 -7.52 -15.44
CA LYS A 116 -5.20 -7.30 -16.88
C LYS A 116 -3.91 -7.96 -17.39
N HIS A 117 -2.94 -8.20 -16.51
CA HIS A 117 -1.67 -8.84 -16.83
C HIS A 117 -1.68 -10.37 -16.69
N ARG A 118 -2.84 -10.97 -16.37
CA ARG A 118 -3.03 -12.42 -16.26
C ARG A 118 -2.01 -13.08 -15.31
N PRO A 119 -1.90 -12.63 -14.06
CA PRO A 119 -1.03 -13.27 -13.07
C PRO A 119 -1.46 -14.72 -12.82
N ALA A 120 -0.52 -15.57 -12.37
CA ALA A 120 -0.85 -16.93 -11.95
C ALA A 120 -1.64 -16.93 -10.65
N GLU A 121 -1.24 -16.07 -9.72
CA GLU A 121 -1.88 -15.92 -8.42
C GLU A 121 -1.80 -14.47 -7.95
N ILE A 122 -2.82 -14.04 -7.22
CA ILE A 122 -2.82 -12.77 -6.49
C ILE A 122 -3.06 -13.09 -5.02
N HIS A 123 -2.08 -12.74 -4.21
CA HIS A 123 -2.18 -12.65 -2.76
C HIS A 123 -2.39 -11.20 -2.37
N VAL A 124 -3.17 -10.95 -1.32
CA VAL A 124 -3.30 -9.62 -0.70
C VAL A 124 -3.18 -9.76 0.81
N CYS A 125 -2.55 -8.81 1.47
CA CYS A 125 -2.58 -8.73 2.93
C CYS A 125 -3.01 -7.34 3.39
N ASP A 126 -3.69 -7.31 4.53
CA ASP A 126 -4.14 -6.08 5.18
C ASP A 126 -4.34 -6.37 6.67
N LEU A 127 -4.23 -5.34 7.52
CA LEU A 127 -4.56 -5.42 8.95
C LEU A 127 -6.06 -5.40 9.17
N SER A 128 -6.84 -4.84 8.25
CA SER A 128 -8.28 -4.68 8.35
C SER A 128 -9.04 -5.88 7.78
N ALA A 129 -9.73 -6.61 8.65
CA ALA A 129 -10.62 -7.68 8.23
C ALA A 129 -11.77 -7.18 7.34
N ASN A 130 -12.23 -5.94 7.56
CA ASN A 130 -13.32 -5.33 6.78
C ASN A 130 -12.86 -5.00 5.35
N MET A 131 -11.63 -4.52 5.17
CA MET A 131 -11.02 -4.33 3.87
C MET A 131 -10.93 -5.66 3.10
N LEU A 132 -10.41 -6.69 3.74
CA LEU A 132 -10.28 -8.01 3.11
C LEU A 132 -11.63 -8.65 2.79
N ARG A 133 -12.68 -8.43 3.61
CA ARG A 133 -14.05 -8.86 3.26
C ARG A 133 -14.55 -8.17 1.99
N ARG A 134 -14.26 -6.89 1.84
CA ARG A 134 -14.63 -6.13 0.63
C ARG A 134 -13.88 -6.66 -0.60
N VAL A 135 -12.58 -6.94 -0.48
CA VAL A 135 -11.79 -7.59 -1.54
C VAL A 135 -12.37 -8.94 -1.92
N LYS A 136 -12.64 -9.78 -0.92
CA LYS A 136 -13.15 -11.14 -1.17
C LYS A 136 -14.50 -11.16 -1.86
N SER A 137 -15.37 -10.18 -1.55
CA SER A 137 -16.65 -10.00 -2.22
C SER A 137 -16.51 -9.61 -3.70
N LYS A 138 -15.56 -8.72 -4.02
CA LYS A 138 -15.33 -8.23 -5.39
C LYS A 138 -14.49 -9.19 -6.23
N PHE A 139 -13.52 -9.86 -5.61
CA PHE A 139 -12.49 -10.68 -6.26
C PHE A 139 -12.35 -12.03 -5.55
N PRO A 140 -13.33 -12.94 -5.66
CA PRO A 140 -13.36 -14.21 -4.91
C PRO A 140 -12.16 -15.12 -5.21
N GLN A 141 -11.48 -14.95 -6.36
CA GLN A 141 -10.30 -15.71 -6.76
C GLN A 141 -9.00 -15.27 -6.06
N VAL A 142 -8.99 -14.11 -5.41
CA VAL A 142 -7.79 -13.56 -4.75
C VAL A 142 -7.61 -14.23 -3.38
N LYS A 143 -6.37 -14.55 -3.03
CA LYS A 143 -6.00 -15.11 -1.73
C LYS A 143 -5.77 -13.99 -0.72
N THR A 144 -6.60 -13.93 0.32
CA THR A 144 -6.56 -12.86 1.34
C THR A 144 -5.84 -13.34 2.60
N HIS A 145 -5.01 -12.48 3.19
CA HIS A 145 -4.25 -12.72 4.42
C HIS A 145 -4.51 -11.57 5.40
N LEU A 146 -5.12 -11.86 6.54
CA LEU A 146 -5.26 -10.92 7.66
C LEU A 146 -3.97 -10.98 8.48
N SER A 147 -3.03 -10.09 8.19
CA SER A 147 -1.69 -10.13 8.78
C SER A 147 -0.97 -8.80 8.60
N ASP A 148 -0.09 -8.47 9.55
CA ASP A 148 1.02 -7.57 9.28
C ASP A 148 1.94 -8.24 8.24
N VAL A 149 2.42 -7.47 7.26
CA VAL A 149 3.32 -7.98 6.22
C VAL A 149 4.64 -8.49 6.80
N ARG A 150 5.08 -7.97 7.95
CA ARG A 150 6.23 -8.43 8.70
C ARG A 150 6.10 -9.93 9.06
N ASP A 151 4.89 -10.35 9.41
CA ASP A 151 4.59 -11.68 9.93
C ASP A 151 3.88 -12.58 8.88
N LEU A 152 3.74 -12.10 7.64
CA LEU A 152 3.07 -12.85 6.57
C LEU A 152 3.81 -14.15 6.24
N LEU A 153 3.09 -15.27 6.41
CA LEU A 153 3.62 -16.61 6.17
C LEU A 153 3.27 -17.11 4.76
N LEU A 154 4.21 -16.99 3.86
CA LEU A 154 4.23 -17.64 2.54
C LEU A 154 5.58 -18.35 2.38
N ALA A 155 5.68 -19.25 1.39
CA ALA A 155 6.93 -19.94 1.10
C ALA A 155 8.01 -18.97 0.62
N ASP A 156 9.26 -19.27 0.90
CA ASP A 156 10.41 -18.51 0.39
C ASP A 156 10.40 -18.55 -1.14
N ASP A 157 10.87 -17.47 -1.76
CA ASP A 157 10.98 -17.34 -3.22
C ASP A 157 9.68 -17.64 -4.00
N SER A 158 8.53 -17.46 -3.34
CA SER A 158 7.21 -17.77 -3.91
C SER A 158 6.58 -16.65 -4.71
N LEU A 159 7.09 -15.43 -4.63
CA LEU A 159 6.53 -14.24 -5.25
C LEU A 159 7.45 -13.66 -6.32
N ASP A 160 6.85 -13.12 -7.37
CA ASP A 160 7.53 -12.42 -8.46
C ASP A 160 7.52 -10.90 -8.29
N VAL A 161 6.38 -10.37 -7.83
CA VAL A 161 6.17 -8.94 -7.65
C VAL A 161 5.39 -8.69 -6.37
N VAL A 162 5.86 -7.73 -5.59
CA VAL A 162 5.13 -7.19 -4.44
C VAL A 162 4.82 -5.73 -4.70
N PHE A 163 3.57 -5.34 -4.49
CA PHE A 163 3.11 -3.95 -4.49
C PHE A 163 2.85 -3.49 -3.06
N ILE A 164 3.26 -2.26 -2.74
CA ILE A 164 2.87 -1.49 -1.55
C ILE A 164 2.38 -0.14 -2.08
N ASN A 165 1.08 -0.06 -2.41
CA ASN A 165 0.50 1.16 -2.97
C ASN A 165 -0.26 1.93 -1.91
N ALA A 166 0.12 3.20 -1.68
CA ALA A 166 -0.47 4.10 -0.68
C ALA A 166 -0.48 3.54 0.76
N CYS A 167 0.46 2.65 1.10
CA CYS A 167 0.51 1.96 2.39
C CYS A 167 1.88 2.03 3.09
N PHE A 168 2.98 2.31 2.37
CA PHE A 168 4.33 2.24 2.94
C PHE A 168 4.52 3.16 4.16
N SER A 169 3.89 4.33 4.17
CA SER A 169 3.90 5.26 5.29
C SER A 169 3.23 4.72 6.56
N ASN A 170 2.35 3.74 6.42
CA ASN A 170 1.61 3.10 7.50
C ASN A 170 2.36 1.92 8.15
N ILE A 171 3.36 1.36 7.48
CA ILE A 171 4.12 0.22 7.98
C ILE A 171 5.04 0.67 9.12
N MET A 172 4.78 0.22 10.34
CA MET A 172 5.55 0.64 11.54
C MET A 172 6.93 -0.02 11.60
N ASP A 173 7.03 -1.31 11.32
CA ASP A 173 8.31 -2.03 11.24
C ASP A 173 8.73 -2.23 9.78
N LYS A 174 9.32 -1.18 9.20
CA LYS A 174 9.81 -1.25 7.82
C LYS A 174 10.92 -2.27 7.65
N SER A 175 11.82 -2.39 8.63
CA SER A 175 12.94 -3.34 8.57
C SER A 175 12.46 -4.79 8.59
N GLY A 176 11.60 -5.16 9.54
CA GLY A 176 11.00 -6.49 9.59
C GLY A 176 10.21 -6.81 8.34
N SER A 177 9.41 -5.84 7.87
CA SER A 177 8.62 -5.98 6.64
C SER A 177 9.49 -6.18 5.41
N LEU A 178 10.52 -5.37 5.20
CA LEU A 178 11.43 -5.49 4.06
C LEU A 178 12.22 -6.81 4.10
N ASN A 179 12.65 -7.26 5.28
CA ASN A 179 13.31 -8.56 5.44
C ASN A 179 12.37 -9.71 5.05
N ASN A 180 11.12 -9.68 5.50
CA ASN A 180 10.14 -10.70 5.12
C ASN A 180 9.83 -10.66 3.62
N LEU A 181 9.63 -9.48 3.04
CA LEU A 181 9.41 -9.34 1.60
C LEU A 181 10.60 -9.79 0.77
N TYR A 182 11.83 -9.53 1.24
CA TYR A 182 13.02 -10.07 0.60
C TYR A 182 13.02 -11.60 0.62
N ARG A 183 12.67 -12.24 1.74
CA ARG A 183 12.54 -13.69 1.84
C ARG A 183 11.52 -14.26 0.86
N LEU A 184 10.34 -13.61 0.75
CA LEU A 184 9.23 -14.07 -0.10
C LEU A 184 9.47 -13.89 -1.60
N LEU A 185 10.21 -12.85 -1.98
CA LEU A 185 10.51 -12.56 -3.38
C LEU A 185 11.63 -13.47 -3.90
N ARG A 186 11.42 -14.07 -5.07
CA ARG A 186 12.44 -14.85 -5.78
C ARG A 186 13.63 -14.00 -6.24
N PRO A 187 14.73 -14.62 -6.70
CA PRO A 187 15.81 -13.92 -7.40
C PRO A 187 15.25 -13.06 -8.55
N LYS A 188 15.68 -11.79 -8.62
CA LYS A 188 15.17 -10.76 -9.55
C LYS A 188 13.68 -10.44 -9.37
N GLY A 189 13.08 -10.82 -8.23
CA GLY A 189 11.75 -10.38 -7.83
C GLY A 189 11.71 -8.87 -7.58
N ARG A 190 10.56 -8.25 -7.75
CA ARG A 190 10.41 -6.78 -7.71
C ARG A 190 9.51 -6.34 -6.57
N LEU A 191 10.01 -5.37 -5.80
CA LEU A 191 9.24 -4.63 -4.81
C LEU A 191 8.89 -3.25 -5.37
N VAL A 192 7.61 -2.96 -5.47
CA VAL A 192 7.08 -1.71 -6.04
C VAL A 192 6.37 -0.93 -4.95
N ILE A 193 6.96 0.18 -4.52
CA ILE A 193 6.35 1.09 -3.57
C ILE A 193 5.87 2.31 -4.33
N SER A 194 4.60 2.68 -4.17
CA SER A 194 4.02 3.82 -4.85
C SER A 194 3.00 4.55 -3.98
N HIS A 195 2.84 5.84 -4.27
CA HIS A 195 1.75 6.63 -3.72
C HIS A 195 1.14 7.51 -4.83
N PRO A 196 -0.15 7.32 -5.16
CA PRO A 196 -0.76 7.98 -6.31
C PRO A 196 -1.10 9.46 -6.09
N LEU A 197 -0.78 10.02 -4.92
CA LEU A 197 -0.91 11.45 -4.61
C LEU A 197 0.43 12.07 -4.17
N GLY A 198 1.55 11.33 -4.29
CA GLY A 198 2.89 11.85 -4.02
C GLY A 198 3.25 12.00 -2.54
N ARG A 199 4.45 12.55 -2.29
CA ARG A 199 5.00 12.75 -0.94
C ARG A 199 4.33 13.91 -0.21
N ASP A 200 4.02 15.00 -0.89
CA ASP A 200 3.43 16.19 -0.28
C ASP A 200 2.07 15.88 0.32
N PHE A 201 1.31 14.98 -0.30
CA PHE A 201 0.06 14.48 0.27
C PHE A 201 0.27 13.79 1.63
N ILE A 202 1.32 12.98 1.78
CA ILE A 202 1.63 12.31 3.06
C ILE A 202 2.05 13.30 4.13
N ILE A 203 2.82 14.36 3.76
CA ILE A 203 3.20 15.42 4.69
C ILE A 203 1.95 16.11 5.26
N GLU A 204 0.97 16.38 4.40
CA GLU A 204 -0.28 17.00 4.83
C GLU A 204 -1.19 16.02 5.59
N LEU A 205 -1.34 14.79 5.10
CA LEU A 205 -2.16 13.75 5.72
C LEU A 205 -1.71 13.45 7.15
N LYS A 206 -0.40 13.42 7.40
CA LYS A 206 0.17 13.18 8.74
C LYS A 206 -0.34 14.14 9.81
N LYS A 207 -0.72 15.36 9.45
CA LYS A 207 -1.25 16.38 10.39
C LYS A 207 -2.69 16.09 10.82
N HIS A 208 -3.39 15.21 10.11
CA HIS A 208 -4.82 15.00 10.26
C HIS A 208 -5.21 13.54 10.58
N THR A 209 -4.25 12.61 10.59
CA THR A 209 -4.51 11.21 10.94
C THR A 209 -4.45 10.98 12.46
N PRO A 210 -5.29 10.07 13.00
CA PRO A 210 -5.30 9.74 14.43
C PRO A 210 -4.18 8.77 14.82
N PHE A 211 -3.28 8.42 13.90
CA PHE A 211 -2.14 7.53 14.10
C PHE A 211 -0.91 8.07 13.38
N HIS A 212 0.26 7.54 13.77
CA HIS A 212 1.52 7.95 13.15
C HIS A 212 1.61 7.52 11.69
N LEU A 213 2.13 8.41 10.85
CA LEU A 213 2.56 8.14 9.47
C LEU A 213 4.02 8.53 9.31
N ASP A 214 4.82 7.65 8.75
CA ASP A 214 6.16 7.99 8.28
C ASP A 214 6.10 8.72 6.95
N LEU A 215 7.06 9.58 6.71
CA LEU A 215 7.22 10.19 5.39
C LEU A 215 7.75 9.16 4.40
N LEU A 216 7.33 9.29 3.14
CA LEU A 216 7.96 8.54 2.06
C LEU A 216 9.41 9.01 1.91
N PRO A 217 10.41 8.11 1.79
CA PRO A 217 11.81 8.48 1.70
C PRO A 217 12.10 9.22 0.38
N ASP A 218 13.04 10.16 0.40
CA ASP A 218 13.67 10.67 -0.82
C ASP A 218 14.53 9.58 -1.48
N GLU A 219 15.09 9.87 -2.66
CA GLU A 219 15.84 8.86 -3.42
C GLU A 219 17.06 8.33 -2.66
N ALA A 220 17.81 9.20 -1.99
CA ALA A 220 19.02 8.80 -1.27
C ALA A 220 18.66 7.91 -0.07
N SER A 221 17.67 8.31 0.71
CA SER A 221 17.14 7.55 1.85
C SER A 221 16.51 6.23 1.42
N ALA A 222 15.76 6.22 0.29
CA ALA A 222 15.19 5.01 -0.28
C ALA A 222 16.28 4.02 -0.69
N ARG A 223 17.33 4.49 -1.41
CA ARG A 223 18.46 3.63 -1.82
C ARG A 223 19.20 3.05 -0.63
N ALA A 224 19.42 3.85 0.42
CA ALA A 224 20.06 3.37 1.65
C ALA A 224 19.21 2.32 2.35
N LEU A 225 17.92 2.59 2.57
CA LEU A 225 16.99 1.67 3.24
C LEU A 225 16.85 0.35 2.46
N PHE A 226 16.62 0.41 1.15
CA PHE A 226 16.45 -0.80 0.34
C PHE A 226 17.73 -1.61 0.23
N GLY A 227 18.89 -0.94 0.08
CA GLY A 227 20.20 -1.60 0.03
C GLY A 227 20.51 -2.41 1.29
N GLN A 228 20.14 -1.91 2.48
CA GLN A 228 20.29 -2.62 3.75
C GLN A 228 19.47 -3.92 3.81
N HIS A 229 18.41 -4.03 3.01
CA HIS A 229 17.50 -5.18 2.99
C HIS A 229 17.62 -6.02 1.71
N GLY A 230 18.72 -5.88 0.95
CA GLY A 230 18.99 -6.71 -0.22
C GLY A 230 18.23 -6.32 -1.49
N PHE A 231 17.78 -5.08 -1.59
CA PHE A 231 17.13 -4.55 -2.80
C PHE A 231 18.01 -3.50 -3.47
N GLU A 232 18.09 -3.55 -4.78
CA GLU A 232 18.65 -2.48 -5.61
C GLU A 232 17.51 -1.67 -6.24
N ILE A 233 17.49 -0.35 -6.06
CA ILE A 233 16.49 0.52 -6.72
C ILE A 233 16.84 0.67 -8.19
N VAL A 234 15.98 0.15 -9.05
CA VAL A 234 16.11 0.18 -10.52
C VAL A 234 15.27 1.29 -11.17
N SER A 235 14.30 1.85 -10.45
CA SER A 235 13.51 3.00 -10.90
C SER A 235 13.05 3.81 -9.70
N PHE A 236 13.15 5.13 -9.81
CA PHE A 236 12.68 6.06 -8.78
C PHE A 236 12.04 7.28 -9.43
N ARG A 237 10.89 7.72 -8.89
CA ARG A 237 10.19 8.95 -9.29
C ARG A 237 9.60 9.59 -8.04
N ASP A 238 9.83 10.89 -7.89
CA ASP A 238 9.26 11.72 -6.84
C ASP A 238 8.72 12.99 -7.49
N GLU A 239 7.45 12.96 -7.83
CA GLU A 239 6.73 14.02 -8.53
C GLU A 239 5.62 14.56 -7.61
N PRO A 240 5.14 15.79 -7.79
CA PRO A 240 4.17 16.42 -6.88
C PRO A 240 2.93 15.56 -6.56
N LEU A 241 2.45 14.77 -7.52
CA LEU A 241 1.27 13.91 -7.38
C LEU A 241 1.58 12.42 -7.60
N TYR A 242 2.85 12.02 -7.58
CA TYR A 242 3.19 10.63 -7.81
C TYR A 242 4.54 10.26 -7.22
N TYR A 243 4.53 9.27 -6.34
CA TYR A 243 5.74 8.65 -5.82
C TYR A 243 5.83 7.20 -6.30
N LEU A 244 7.03 6.80 -6.74
CA LEU A 244 7.32 5.44 -7.16
C LEU A 244 8.78 5.08 -6.84
N SER A 245 8.97 3.91 -6.22
CA SER A 245 10.25 3.24 -6.09
C SER A 245 10.10 1.78 -6.49
N VAL A 246 10.94 1.32 -7.42
CA VAL A 246 11.00 -0.10 -7.81
C VAL A 246 12.34 -0.65 -7.39
N GLY A 247 12.32 -1.55 -6.41
CA GLY A 247 13.47 -2.33 -5.96
C GLY A 247 13.46 -3.73 -6.59
N MET A 248 14.64 -4.22 -6.94
CA MET A 248 14.83 -5.61 -7.39
C MET A 248 15.71 -6.34 -6.36
N THR A 249 15.35 -7.59 -6.04
CA THR A 249 16.15 -8.40 -5.11
C THR A 249 17.54 -8.65 -5.69
N THR A 250 18.55 -8.54 -4.83
CA THR A 250 19.94 -8.85 -5.17
C THR A 250 20.28 -10.35 -5.05
N LYS A 251 19.27 -11.19 -4.79
CA LYS A 251 19.43 -12.65 -4.76
C LYS A 251 20.01 -13.17 -6.07
N HIS A 252 21.01 -14.02 -5.97
CA HIS A 252 21.52 -14.78 -7.10
C HIS A 252 20.63 -16.00 -7.31
N GLY A 253 20.11 -16.18 -8.54
CA GLY A 253 19.44 -17.44 -8.89
C GLY A 253 20.46 -18.59 -8.84
N GLU A 254 20.05 -19.77 -8.33
CA GLU A 254 20.88 -20.95 -8.52
C GLU A 254 21.16 -21.10 -10.03
N PRO A 255 22.43 -21.43 -10.43
CA PRO A 255 22.68 -21.72 -11.81
C PRO A 255 21.75 -22.88 -12.23
N SER A 256 20.92 -22.66 -13.24
CA SER A 256 20.07 -23.70 -13.82
C SER A 256 20.94 -24.93 -14.04
N VAL A 257 20.57 -26.05 -13.40
CA VAL A 257 21.18 -27.33 -13.66
C VAL A 257 20.81 -27.70 -15.09
N ALA A 258 21.58 -27.14 -16.04
CA ALA A 258 21.53 -27.56 -17.41
C ALA A 258 21.93 -29.02 -17.44
N SER A 259 20.96 -29.88 -17.77
CA SER A 259 21.08 -31.28 -18.21
C SER A 259 22.53 -31.79 -18.21
N ARG A 260 22.92 -32.52 -17.16
CA ARG A 260 24.07 -33.43 -17.27
C ARG A 260 23.75 -34.43 -18.38
N GLY A 261 24.33 -34.18 -19.53
CA GLY A 261 24.28 -35.10 -20.63
C GLY A 261 24.70 -36.49 -20.16
N THR A 262 23.87 -37.44 -20.39
CA THR A 262 24.13 -38.86 -20.28
C THR A 262 25.31 -39.18 -21.22
N GLN A 263 26.53 -39.31 -20.68
CA GLN A 263 27.61 -39.98 -21.38
C GLN A 263 27.26 -41.45 -21.40
N THR A 264 26.71 -41.90 -22.53
CA THR A 264 26.67 -43.32 -22.88
C THR A 264 28.09 -43.78 -23.22
N HIS A 265 28.72 -44.51 -22.29
CA HIS A 265 29.87 -45.34 -22.61
C HIS A 265 29.39 -46.50 -23.45
N PHE A 266 29.78 -46.53 -24.74
CA PHE A 266 29.84 -47.76 -25.54
C PHE A 266 31.21 -48.41 -25.24
N ALA A 267 31.15 -49.62 -24.71
CA ALA A 267 32.24 -50.59 -24.74
C ALA A 267 32.21 -51.40 -26.01
#